data_b1438a3d4519270e3f3320d28e287779
#
_entry.id   b1438a3d4519270e3f3320d28e287779
#
_cell.length_a   1.000
_cell.length_b   1.000
_cell.length_c   1.000
_cell.angle_alpha   90.00
_cell.angle_beta   90.00
_cell.angle_gamma   90.00
#
_symmetry.space_group_name_H-M   'P 1'
#
loop_
_entity.id
_entity.type
_entity.pdbx_description
1 polymer ?
#
loop_
_entity_poly.entity_id
_entity_poly.type
_entity_poly.pdbx_seq_one_letter_code
_entity_poly.pdbx_strand_id
1 'polypeptide(L)'
;VGAHQWNQKSALYEEVVNIPLIVTLPGKKNAGKEMPQLVNAGVDFFASVCDWADIPLPGGLYGVSFKSLVESADPEQAHQPYVVIETTFDKGITRGWALRTPRYKYVLYDKGNYREQLYNMEDDRGEMRNLALEKNYREVLQQHRAYLGEWMRRHRVAQIRPEVHLIPE
;
A
#
# COMPACT_ATOMS: atom_id res chain seq x y z
N VAL A 1 2.89 -4.51 19.22
CA VAL A 1 3.26 -3.28 19.95
C VAL A 1 4.74 -3.40 20.30
N GLY A 2 5.55 -2.38 19.94
CA GLY A 2 6.99 -2.39 20.21
C GLY A 2 7.87 -2.87 19.04
N ALA A 3 7.31 -3.36 17.93
CA ALA A 3 8.07 -3.63 16.72
C ALA A 3 8.78 -2.34 16.27
N HIS A 4 10.02 -2.47 15.78
CA HIS A 4 10.87 -1.34 15.38
C HIS A 4 11.01 -0.25 16.46
N GLN A 5 10.84 -0.60 17.75
CA GLN A 5 10.89 0.32 18.90
C GLN A 5 9.79 1.41 18.88
N TRP A 6 8.74 1.24 18.08
CA TRP A 6 7.59 2.15 18.02
C TRP A 6 6.43 1.65 18.86
N ASN A 7 5.75 2.57 19.53
CA ASN A 7 4.58 2.30 20.37
C ASN A 7 3.27 2.92 19.82
N GLN A 8 3.33 3.61 18.69
CA GLN A 8 2.19 4.29 18.05
C GLN A 8 2.06 3.90 16.57
N LYS A 9 0.85 4.07 16.03
CA LYS A 9 0.52 3.77 14.63
C LYS A 9 0.89 4.93 13.69
N SER A 10 2.08 5.48 13.80
CA SER A 10 2.50 6.63 12.98
C SER A 10 3.42 6.22 11.83
N ALA A 11 4.11 5.10 11.95
CA ALA A 11 5.02 4.59 10.93
C ALA A 11 4.28 3.73 9.90
N LEU A 12 4.90 3.51 8.74
CA LEU A 12 4.33 2.75 7.63
C LEU A 12 4.77 1.27 7.63
N TYR A 13 5.13 0.72 8.80
CA TYR A 13 5.46 -0.70 8.93
C TYR A 13 4.22 -1.59 8.80
N GLU A 14 4.43 -2.83 8.41
CA GLU A 14 3.36 -3.81 8.13
C GLU A 14 2.42 -3.99 9.33
N GLU A 15 2.93 -3.99 10.55
CA GLU A 15 2.12 -4.08 11.78
C GLU A 15 1.14 -2.91 11.98
N VAL A 16 1.35 -1.82 11.26
CA VAL A 16 0.49 -0.65 11.31
C VAL A 16 -0.48 -0.62 10.14
N VAL A 17 -0.02 -0.96 8.95
CA VAL A 17 -0.77 -0.76 7.70
C VAL A 17 -1.52 -1.99 7.23
N ASN A 18 -1.07 -3.18 7.61
CA ASN A 18 -1.75 -4.42 7.26
C ASN A 18 -2.85 -4.71 8.29
N ILE A 19 -4.09 -4.57 7.87
CA ILE A 19 -5.28 -4.83 8.69
C ILE A 19 -6.07 -6.00 8.12
N PRO A 20 -6.65 -6.87 8.97
CA PRO A 20 -7.54 -7.92 8.50
C PRO A 20 -8.78 -7.34 7.79
N LEU A 21 -9.09 -7.88 6.61
CA LEU A 21 -10.35 -7.63 5.91
C LEU A 21 -11.10 -8.94 5.77
N ILE A 22 -12.24 -9.05 6.43
CA ILE A 22 -13.09 -10.24 6.41
C ILE A 22 -14.45 -9.87 5.81
N VAL A 23 -14.84 -10.57 4.76
CA VAL A 23 -16.11 -10.33 4.07
C VAL A 23 -16.93 -11.62 4.09
N THR A 24 -18.20 -11.50 4.48
CA THR A 24 -19.13 -12.62 4.47
C THR A 24 -20.30 -12.32 3.52
N LEU A 25 -20.49 -13.19 2.54
CA LEU A 25 -21.63 -13.12 1.64
C LEU A 25 -22.84 -13.88 2.21
N PRO A 26 -24.07 -13.50 1.81
CA PRO A 26 -25.27 -14.27 2.12
C PRO A 26 -25.12 -15.74 1.70
N GLY A 27 -25.64 -16.66 2.50
CA GLY A 27 -25.52 -18.11 2.24
C GLY A 27 -24.11 -18.68 2.44
N LYS A 28 -23.19 -17.91 3.02
CA LYS A 28 -21.78 -18.32 3.27
C LYS A 28 -21.04 -18.78 2.00
N LYS A 29 -21.42 -18.25 0.85
CA LYS A 29 -20.72 -18.50 -0.41
C LYS A 29 -19.25 -18.12 -0.23
N ASN A 30 -18.34 -19.00 -0.67
CA ASN A 30 -16.89 -18.83 -0.58
C ASN A 30 -16.32 -18.69 0.85
N ALA A 31 -17.06 -19.15 1.88
CA ALA A 31 -16.57 -19.10 3.26
C ALA A 31 -15.24 -19.84 3.42
N GLY A 32 -14.34 -19.28 4.23
CA GLY A 32 -13.02 -19.83 4.52
C GLY A 32 -11.99 -19.69 3.38
N LYS A 33 -12.28 -18.91 2.35
CA LYS A 33 -11.30 -18.60 1.30
C LYS A 33 -10.42 -17.42 1.73
N GLU A 34 -9.13 -17.56 1.47
CA GLU A 34 -8.15 -16.50 1.62
C GLU A 34 -7.75 -15.99 0.23
N MET A 35 -7.65 -14.66 0.10
CA MET A 35 -7.36 -14.01 -1.17
C MET A 35 -6.04 -13.23 -1.04
N PRO A 36 -5.07 -13.45 -1.95
CA PRO A 36 -3.76 -12.80 -1.89
C PRO A 36 -3.74 -11.37 -2.42
N GLN A 37 -4.83 -10.94 -3.05
CA GLN A 37 -4.91 -9.62 -3.68
C GLN A 37 -4.84 -8.50 -2.66
N LEU A 38 -4.17 -7.42 -3.04
CA LEU A 38 -4.07 -6.22 -2.24
C LEU A 38 -5.35 -5.39 -2.35
N VAL A 39 -5.90 -5.03 -1.20
CA VAL A 39 -7.08 -4.15 -1.08
C VAL A 39 -6.70 -2.97 -0.19
N ASN A 40 -6.99 -1.76 -0.63
CA ASN A 40 -6.87 -0.57 0.19
C ASN A 40 -8.20 -0.29 0.89
N ALA A 41 -8.36 -0.81 2.10
CA ALA A 41 -9.62 -0.68 2.85
C ALA A 41 -10.09 0.77 3.03
N GLY A 42 -9.17 1.75 3.02
CA GLY A 42 -9.51 3.17 3.17
C GLY A 42 -10.30 3.76 2.00
N VAL A 43 -10.13 3.23 0.79
CA VAL A 43 -10.80 3.75 -0.43
C VAL A 43 -11.62 2.68 -1.15
N ASP A 44 -11.18 1.42 -1.14
CA ASP A 44 -11.81 0.35 -1.91
C ASP A 44 -13.10 -0.16 -1.25
N PHE A 45 -13.20 -0.03 0.09
CA PHE A 45 -14.39 -0.45 0.82
C PHE A 45 -15.64 0.30 0.34
N PHE A 46 -15.56 1.63 0.23
CA PHE A 46 -16.69 2.44 -0.23
C PHE A 46 -17.05 2.13 -1.68
N ALA A 47 -16.04 1.98 -2.55
CA ALA A 47 -16.27 1.58 -3.95
C ALA A 47 -16.97 0.23 -4.05
N SER A 48 -16.61 -0.72 -3.19
CA SER A 48 -17.21 -2.06 -3.15
C SER A 48 -18.68 -2.02 -2.64
N VAL A 49 -18.96 -1.19 -1.64
CA VAL A 49 -20.35 -1.01 -1.15
C VAL A 49 -21.22 -0.39 -2.23
N CYS A 50 -20.73 0.62 -2.94
CA CYS A 50 -21.45 1.20 -4.09
C CYS A 50 -21.74 0.14 -5.17
N ASP A 51 -20.74 -0.68 -5.49
CA ASP A 51 -20.87 -1.73 -6.49
C ASP A 51 -21.88 -2.83 -6.07
N TRP A 52 -21.89 -3.24 -4.80
CA TRP A 52 -22.91 -4.16 -4.30
C TRP A 52 -24.32 -3.56 -4.28
N ALA A 53 -24.43 -2.25 -4.06
CA ALA A 53 -25.69 -1.53 -4.06
C ALA A 53 -26.16 -1.12 -5.45
N ASP A 54 -25.40 -1.38 -6.49
CA ASP A 54 -25.65 -0.93 -7.87
C ASP A 54 -25.75 0.61 -7.97
N ILE A 55 -24.92 1.31 -7.22
CA ILE A 55 -24.85 2.77 -7.15
C ILE A 55 -23.53 3.21 -7.82
N PRO A 56 -23.56 4.15 -8.76
CA PRO A 56 -22.33 4.69 -9.33
C PRO A 56 -21.42 5.31 -8.26
N LEU A 57 -20.12 5.04 -8.33
CA LEU A 57 -19.15 5.68 -7.45
C LEU A 57 -19.16 7.19 -7.70
N PRO A 58 -19.33 8.04 -6.68
CA PRO A 58 -19.32 9.49 -6.83
C PRO A 58 -18.02 9.99 -7.47
N GLY A 59 -18.13 11.00 -8.33
CA GLY A 59 -16.99 11.60 -9.00
C GLY A 59 -15.94 12.14 -8.00
N GLY A 60 -14.66 11.98 -8.34
CA GLY A 60 -13.53 12.42 -7.50
C GLY A 60 -13.08 11.39 -6.46
N LEU A 61 -13.77 10.25 -6.34
CA LEU A 61 -13.33 9.11 -5.55
C LEU A 61 -12.64 8.07 -6.46
N TYR A 62 -11.70 7.33 -5.89
CA TYR A 62 -10.83 6.41 -6.64
C TYR A 62 -10.56 5.12 -5.86
N GLY A 63 -11.59 4.48 -5.41
CA GLY A 63 -11.47 3.11 -4.90
C GLY A 63 -11.67 2.10 -6.04
N VAL A 64 -11.08 0.94 -5.91
CA VAL A 64 -11.29 -0.22 -6.78
C VAL A 64 -12.18 -1.23 -6.04
N SER A 65 -13.36 -1.53 -6.59
CA SER A 65 -14.25 -2.52 -5.97
C SER A 65 -13.59 -3.89 -5.92
N PHE A 66 -13.64 -4.51 -4.74
CA PHE A 66 -13.23 -5.90 -4.54
C PHE A 66 -14.40 -6.90 -4.56
N LYS A 67 -15.60 -6.47 -4.97
CA LYS A 67 -16.79 -7.32 -5.08
C LYS A 67 -16.52 -8.57 -5.89
N SER A 68 -15.92 -8.41 -7.07
CA SER A 68 -15.61 -9.54 -7.95
C SER A 68 -14.64 -10.54 -7.33
N LEU A 69 -13.67 -10.10 -6.53
CA LEU A 69 -12.78 -10.99 -5.79
C LEU A 69 -13.54 -11.86 -4.81
N VAL A 70 -14.44 -11.24 -4.05
CA VAL A 70 -15.22 -11.95 -3.02
C VAL A 70 -16.21 -12.92 -3.66
N GLU A 71 -16.82 -12.56 -4.78
CA GLU A 71 -17.81 -13.39 -5.48
C GLU A 71 -17.21 -14.54 -6.27
N SER A 72 -16.06 -14.35 -6.90
CA SER A 72 -15.34 -15.41 -7.61
C SER A 72 -14.57 -16.34 -6.66
N ALA A 73 -13.94 -15.76 -5.63
CA ALA A 73 -12.96 -16.41 -4.76
C ALA A 73 -11.86 -17.13 -5.56
N ASP A 74 -11.46 -16.53 -6.67
CA ASP A 74 -10.37 -16.99 -7.52
C ASP A 74 -9.08 -16.29 -7.10
N PRO A 75 -8.09 -17.00 -6.51
CA PRO A 75 -6.84 -16.42 -6.07
C PRO A 75 -5.97 -15.87 -7.21
N GLU A 76 -6.21 -16.33 -8.45
CA GLU A 76 -5.47 -15.86 -9.63
C GLU A 76 -6.15 -14.66 -10.31
N GLN A 77 -7.32 -14.24 -9.83
CA GLN A 77 -8.02 -13.10 -10.41
C GLN A 77 -7.18 -11.82 -10.28
N ALA A 78 -6.94 -11.16 -11.40
CA ALA A 78 -6.25 -9.88 -11.41
C ALA A 78 -7.05 -8.80 -10.66
N HIS A 79 -6.35 -7.98 -9.90
CA HIS A 79 -6.88 -6.81 -9.22
C HIS A 79 -5.93 -5.63 -9.43
N GLN A 80 -5.83 -4.72 -8.47
CA GLN A 80 -4.89 -3.61 -8.59
C GLN A 80 -3.43 -4.08 -8.40
N PRO A 81 -2.47 -3.57 -9.19
CA PRO A 81 -1.08 -4.03 -9.12
C PRO A 81 -0.36 -3.57 -7.85
N TYR A 82 -0.85 -2.53 -7.21
CA TYR A 82 -0.32 -2.00 -5.96
C TYR A 82 -1.39 -1.20 -5.21
N VAL A 83 -1.16 -1.01 -3.93
CA VAL A 83 -1.91 -0.08 -3.08
C VAL A 83 -0.95 0.98 -2.53
N VAL A 84 -1.47 2.18 -2.28
CA VAL A 84 -0.70 3.27 -1.66
C VAL A 84 -1.37 3.69 -0.36
N ILE A 85 -0.57 3.80 0.69
CA ILE A 85 -0.97 4.27 2.00
C ILE A 85 -0.24 5.59 2.26
N GLU A 86 -0.95 6.59 2.73
CA GLU A 86 -0.39 7.88 3.13
C GLU A 86 -0.52 8.04 4.65
N THR A 87 0.51 8.61 5.26
CA THR A 87 0.50 8.99 6.67
C THR A 87 1.08 10.38 6.88
N THR A 88 0.66 11.02 7.97
CA THR A 88 1.29 12.22 8.50
C THR A 88 1.57 12.01 9.98
N PHE A 89 2.72 12.47 10.45
CA PHE A 89 3.08 12.44 11.87
C PHE A 89 3.79 13.75 12.26
N ASP A 90 4.22 13.87 13.53
CA ASP A 90 4.75 15.12 14.08
C ASP A 90 3.79 16.30 13.88
N LYS A 91 2.51 16.11 14.21
CA LYS A 91 1.46 17.13 14.02
C LYS A 91 1.33 17.60 12.57
N GLY A 92 1.54 16.71 11.61
CA GLY A 92 1.45 17.01 10.18
C GLY A 92 2.72 17.58 9.56
N ILE A 93 3.83 17.61 10.30
CA ILE A 93 5.11 18.14 9.82
C ILE A 93 5.80 17.17 8.86
N THR A 94 5.68 15.86 9.12
CA THR A 94 6.28 14.80 8.29
C THR A 94 5.19 14.02 7.60
N ARG A 95 5.38 13.79 6.30
CA ARG A 95 4.49 12.96 5.47
C ARG A 95 5.24 11.74 5.00
N GLY A 96 4.53 10.64 4.86
CA GLY A 96 5.07 9.40 4.34
C GLY A 96 4.08 8.68 3.45
N TRP A 97 4.62 7.94 2.48
CA TRP A 97 3.86 7.10 1.56
C TRP A 97 4.47 5.71 1.54
N ALA A 98 3.64 4.70 1.64
CA ALA A 98 4.01 3.32 1.36
C ALA A 98 3.27 2.84 0.11
N LEU A 99 4.01 2.33 -0.85
CA LEU A 99 3.49 1.63 -2.01
C LEU A 99 3.76 0.14 -1.83
N ARG A 100 2.69 -0.66 -1.80
CA ARG A 100 2.72 -2.11 -1.60
C ARG A 100 2.33 -2.82 -2.88
N THR A 101 3.26 -3.54 -3.48
CA THR A 101 3.01 -4.56 -4.52
C THR A 101 2.91 -5.95 -3.87
N PRO A 102 2.48 -7.01 -4.52
CA PRO A 102 2.41 -8.34 -3.89
C PRO A 102 3.71 -8.78 -3.23
N ARG A 103 4.86 -8.45 -3.81
CA ARG A 103 6.17 -8.89 -3.31
C ARG A 103 6.93 -7.83 -2.54
N TYR A 104 6.87 -6.56 -2.97
CA TYR A 104 7.69 -5.51 -2.38
C TYR A 104 6.86 -4.43 -1.72
N LYS A 105 7.47 -3.78 -0.74
CA LYS A 105 6.96 -2.56 -0.12
C LYS A 105 8.00 -1.47 -0.23
N TYR A 106 7.62 -0.38 -0.85
CA TYR A 106 8.44 0.81 -1.01
C TYR A 106 7.88 1.94 -0.14
N VAL A 107 8.72 2.56 0.67
CA VAL A 107 8.33 3.65 1.57
C VAL A 107 9.15 4.89 1.24
N LEU A 108 8.48 6.03 1.18
CA LEU A 108 9.10 7.33 1.01
C LEU A 108 8.57 8.31 2.07
N TYR A 109 9.46 8.95 2.80
CA TYR A 109 9.16 10.06 3.70
C TYR A 109 9.67 11.38 3.12
N ASP A 110 8.98 12.50 3.41
CA ASP A 110 9.40 13.83 2.96
C ASP A 110 10.54 14.42 3.77
N LYS A 111 10.80 13.91 4.97
CA LYS A 111 11.84 14.37 5.91
C LYS A 111 12.56 13.22 6.60
N GLY A 112 13.67 13.54 7.24
CA GLY A 112 14.46 12.61 8.03
C GLY A 112 15.63 11.98 7.26
N ASN A 113 16.41 11.17 7.97
CA ASN A 113 17.45 10.31 7.39
C ASN A 113 16.82 9.02 6.92
N TYR A 114 17.43 8.37 5.91
CA TYR A 114 16.90 7.11 5.34
C TYR A 114 15.42 7.19 4.94
N ARG A 115 15.05 8.31 4.31
CA ARG A 115 13.69 8.60 3.88
C ARG A 115 13.12 7.60 2.90
N GLU A 116 13.98 6.85 2.23
CA GLU A 116 13.62 5.86 1.24
C GLU A 116 13.94 4.45 1.74
N GLN A 117 12.93 3.58 1.65
CA GLN A 117 13.05 2.22 2.13
C GLN A 117 12.39 1.27 1.12
N LEU A 118 13.00 0.09 0.95
CA LEU A 118 12.46 -0.98 0.11
C LEU A 118 12.60 -2.29 0.87
N TYR A 119 11.52 -3.07 0.93
CA TYR A 119 11.47 -4.36 1.62
C TYR A 119 10.93 -5.44 0.69
N ASN A 120 11.49 -6.66 0.77
CA ASN A 120 10.94 -7.85 0.13
C ASN A 120 10.02 -8.56 1.15
N MET A 121 8.73 -8.43 0.97
CA MET A 121 7.73 -8.92 1.92
C MET A 121 7.53 -10.43 1.90
N GLU A 122 8.12 -11.14 0.93
CA GLU A 122 8.16 -12.61 0.92
C GLU A 122 9.23 -13.13 1.89
N ASP A 123 10.41 -12.49 1.91
CA ASP A 123 11.57 -12.95 2.67
C ASP A 123 11.74 -12.22 4.00
N ASP A 124 11.24 -10.98 4.10
CA ASP A 124 11.42 -10.08 5.24
C ASP A 124 10.11 -9.40 5.64
N ARG A 125 9.17 -10.18 6.15
CA ARG A 125 7.88 -9.64 6.64
C ARG A 125 8.04 -8.70 7.83
N GLY A 126 9.14 -8.80 8.55
CA GLY A 126 9.47 -7.94 9.69
C GLY A 126 10.16 -6.64 9.29
N GLU A 127 10.39 -6.39 8.00
CA GLU A 127 10.97 -5.13 7.48
C GLU A 127 12.29 -4.73 8.16
N MET A 128 13.13 -5.74 8.41
CA MET A 128 14.39 -5.56 9.14
C MET A 128 15.54 -5.10 8.25
N ARG A 129 15.45 -5.32 6.93
CA ARG A 129 16.51 -5.04 5.97
C ARG A 129 16.05 -4.09 4.88
N ASN A 130 16.53 -2.85 4.93
CA ASN A 130 16.27 -1.87 3.88
C ASN A 130 17.10 -2.17 2.62
N LEU A 131 16.46 -2.63 1.56
CA LEU A 131 17.07 -2.98 0.27
C LEU A 131 17.29 -1.76 -0.64
N ALA A 132 16.79 -0.57 -0.29
CA ALA A 132 16.94 0.63 -1.11
C ALA A 132 18.41 1.04 -1.30
N LEU A 133 19.30 0.61 -0.41
CA LEU A 133 20.73 0.87 -0.48
C LEU A 133 21.52 -0.21 -1.27
N GLU A 134 20.86 -1.27 -1.72
CA GLU A 134 21.52 -2.42 -2.32
C GLU A 134 21.51 -2.34 -3.85
N LYS A 135 22.69 -2.48 -4.45
CA LYS A 135 22.86 -2.38 -5.91
C LYS A 135 22.00 -3.38 -6.69
N ASN A 136 21.83 -4.59 -6.16
CA ASN A 136 21.07 -5.66 -6.80
C ASN A 136 19.56 -5.36 -6.88
N TYR A 137 19.04 -4.41 -6.10
CA TYR A 137 17.63 -4.02 -6.07
C TYR A 137 17.37 -2.68 -6.77
N ARG A 138 18.37 -2.11 -7.46
CA ARG A 138 18.25 -0.80 -8.13
C ARG A 138 17.09 -0.75 -9.13
N GLU A 139 16.90 -1.77 -9.92
CA GLU A 139 15.80 -1.83 -10.92
C GLU A 139 14.43 -1.88 -10.22
N VAL A 140 14.30 -2.73 -9.20
CA VAL A 140 13.08 -2.83 -8.39
C VAL A 140 12.77 -1.49 -7.73
N LEU A 141 13.77 -0.84 -7.16
CA LEU A 141 13.63 0.47 -6.54
C LEU A 141 13.16 1.53 -7.55
N GLN A 142 13.77 1.59 -8.73
CA GLN A 142 13.38 2.52 -9.79
C GLN A 142 11.94 2.30 -10.26
N GLN A 143 11.52 1.05 -10.40
CA GLN A 143 10.16 0.70 -10.76
C GLN A 143 9.15 1.20 -9.72
N HIS A 144 9.43 0.99 -8.43
CA HIS A 144 8.53 1.43 -7.35
C HIS A 144 8.51 2.95 -7.19
N ARG A 145 9.63 3.63 -7.43
CA ARG A 145 9.69 5.10 -7.55
C ARG A 145 8.78 5.60 -8.68
N ALA A 146 8.83 4.94 -9.84
CA ALA A 146 7.97 5.30 -10.98
C ALA A 146 6.49 5.11 -10.66
N TYR A 147 6.11 3.99 -10.03
CA TYR A 147 4.73 3.73 -9.61
C TYR A 147 4.22 4.78 -8.62
N LEU A 148 5.00 5.09 -7.58
CA LEU A 148 4.62 6.11 -6.61
C LEU A 148 4.53 7.50 -7.24
N GLY A 149 5.48 7.86 -8.09
CA GLY A 149 5.47 9.14 -8.81
C GLY A 149 4.27 9.28 -9.74
N GLU A 150 3.85 8.21 -10.43
CA GLU A 150 2.65 8.20 -11.24
C GLU A 150 1.39 8.34 -10.37
N TRP A 151 1.31 7.60 -9.29
CA TRP A 151 0.20 7.70 -8.35
C TRP A 151 0.07 9.12 -7.77
N MET A 152 1.17 9.73 -7.33
CA MET A 152 1.18 11.12 -6.83
C MET A 152 0.70 12.13 -7.88
N ARG A 153 1.13 11.98 -9.15
CA ARG A 153 0.66 12.84 -10.24
C ARG A 153 -0.84 12.69 -10.49
N ARG A 154 -1.32 11.44 -10.51
CA ARG A 154 -2.74 11.12 -10.74
C ARG A 154 -3.64 11.70 -9.66
N HIS A 155 -3.20 11.65 -8.41
CA HIS A 155 -3.97 12.11 -7.25
C HIS A 155 -3.63 13.54 -6.82
N ARG A 156 -2.87 14.28 -7.63
CA ARG A 156 -2.48 15.67 -7.37
C ARG A 156 -1.82 15.89 -6.00
N VAL A 157 -1.16 14.88 -5.49
CA VAL A 157 -0.35 14.98 -4.28
C VAL A 157 0.83 15.91 -4.58
N ALA A 158 1.11 16.87 -3.71
CA ALA A 158 2.26 17.75 -3.86
C ALA A 158 3.53 16.92 -4.02
N GLN A 159 4.19 17.02 -5.17
CA GLN A 159 5.32 16.19 -5.50
C GLN A 159 6.47 16.46 -4.53
N ILE A 160 6.77 15.44 -3.76
CA ILE A 160 8.13 15.27 -3.28
C ILE A 160 8.85 14.62 -4.46
N ARG A 161 9.87 15.30 -4.96
CA ARG A 161 10.68 14.70 -6.03
C ARG A 161 11.37 13.47 -5.44
N PRO A 162 11.10 12.26 -5.90
CA PRO A 162 11.80 11.06 -5.44
C PRO A 162 13.30 11.15 -5.73
N GLU A 163 13.66 11.98 -6.71
CA GLU A 163 15.03 12.24 -7.18
C GLU A 163 15.88 13.09 -6.25
N VAL A 164 15.33 13.60 -5.15
CA VAL A 164 16.11 14.35 -4.17
C VAL A 164 16.88 13.37 -3.31
N HIS A 165 17.94 12.83 -3.87
CA HIS A 165 19.13 12.27 -3.24
C HIS A 165 18.89 11.58 -1.90
N LEU A 166 18.27 10.42 -1.98
CA LEU A 166 17.99 9.61 -0.80
C LEU A 166 19.10 8.62 -0.52
N ILE A 167 19.93 8.36 -1.55
CA ILE A 167 21.07 7.45 -1.47
C ILE A 167 22.27 8.18 -2.07
N PRO A 168 23.39 8.36 -1.34
CA PRO A 168 24.65 8.79 -1.93
C PRO A 168 25.06 7.83 -3.05
N GLU A 169 25.56 8.36 -4.15
CA GLU A 169 26.12 7.56 -5.24
C GLU A 169 27.30 6.69 -4.80
#